data_7dc10edcbca89aa0003461f00e466c66
#
_entry.id   7dc10edcbca89aa0003461f00e466c66
#
_cell.length_a   1.000
_cell.length_b   1.000
_cell.length_c   1.000
_cell.angle_alpha   90.00
_cell.angle_beta   90.00
_cell.angle_gamma   90.00
#
_symmetry.space_group_name_H-M   'P 1'
#
loop_
_entity.id
_entity.type
_entity.pdbx_description
1 polymer ?
#
loop_
_entity_poly.entity_id
_entity_poly.type
_entity_poly.pdbx_seq_one_letter_code
_entity_poly.pdbx_strand_id
1 'polypeptide(L)'
;MSFSATFTLFVLAACSAADGTDASRPTGFERETEMKHEPCDGAAAGNERIDVNSDGRPNIIRVMKDGRETCRILDLNMDGAVDAYVYYDETGRERRREFDFDRDGRVDEIASLRGGVVFLKERETNFDNQLDTWDYYESGRLVKRERDSDGDGVIDQWWAFNNPADARCAAVAFDRNYDGQPDTSKILDVCAEARQKAFVQPTVTSAKPAGSSAAARPKSPPAASASAAKPPAPAPSSSQASPP
;
A
#
# COMPACT_ATOMS: atom_id res chain seq x y z
N MET A 1 44.65 70.66 7.57
CA MET A 1 45.06 69.26 7.32
C MET A 1 43.82 68.47 7.00
N SER A 2 43.51 68.27 5.69
CA SER A 2 42.39 67.57 5.17
C SER A 2 42.79 66.09 4.91
N PHE A 3 42.16 65.16 5.59
CA PHE A 3 42.29 63.72 5.26
C PHE A 3 41.14 63.31 4.34
N SER A 4 41.55 63.00 3.08
CA SER A 4 40.64 62.43 2.10
C SER A 4 40.62 60.89 2.26
N ALA A 5 39.52 60.31 2.66
CA ALA A 5 39.35 58.87 2.75
C ALA A 5 38.77 58.34 1.44
N THR A 6 39.57 57.58 0.71
CA THR A 6 39.17 56.90 -0.52
C THR A 6 38.48 55.59 -0.17
N PHE A 7 37.17 55.47 -0.47
CA PHE A 7 36.37 54.29 -0.26
C PHE A 7 36.46 53.39 -1.49
N THR A 8 37.16 52.26 -1.38
CA THR A 8 37.26 51.28 -2.46
C THR A 8 36.08 50.36 -2.40
N LEU A 9 35.19 50.44 -3.39
CA LEU A 9 34.03 49.61 -3.56
C LEU A 9 34.45 48.24 -4.12
N PHE A 10 34.43 47.17 -3.31
CA PHE A 10 34.57 45.79 -3.77
C PHE A 10 33.25 45.34 -4.35
N VAL A 11 33.19 45.17 -5.67
CA VAL A 11 32.07 44.47 -6.34
C VAL A 11 32.33 42.97 -6.22
N LEU A 12 31.59 42.30 -5.32
CA LEU A 12 31.47 40.85 -5.28
C LEU A 12 30.58 40.41 -6.44
N ALA A 13 31.18 39.84 -7.48
CA ALA A 13 30.45 39.11 -8.51
C ALA A 13 29.93 37.81 -7.89
N ALA A 14 28.65 37.76 -7.56
CA ALA A 14 27.96 36.52 -7.24
C ALA A 14 27.82 35.71 -8.54
N CYS A 15 28.57 34.62 -8.67
CA CYS A 15 28.24 33.56 -9.63
C CYS A 15 26.91 32.93 -9.18
N SER A 16 25.82 33.33 -9.80
CA SER A 16 24.59 32.55 -9.78
C SER A 16 24.88 31.27 -10.54
N ALA A 17 24.97 30.14 -9.83
CA ALA A 17 24.77 28.83 -10.43
C ALA A 17 23.37 28.86 -11.04
N ALA A 18 23.27 28.85 -12.36
CA ALA A 18 22.03 28.56 -13.04
C ALA A 18 21.73 27.08 -12.71
N ASP A 19 20.75 26.85 -11.87
CA ASP A 19 20.04 25.55 -11.83
C ASP A 19 19.61 25.31 -13.28
N GLY A 20 20.26 24.35 -13.92
CA GLY A 20 19.88 23.87 -15.23
C GLY A 20 18.58 23.05 -15.06
N THR A 21 17.46 23.74 -14.87
CA THR A 21 16.17 23.16 -15.16
C THR A 21 16.16 22.86 -16.65
N ASP A 22 16.18 21.58 -16.99
CA ASP A 22 16.02 21.13 -18.38
C ASP A 22 14.66 21.64 -18.88
N ALA A 23 14.68 22.75 -19.61
CA ALA A 23 13.51 23.49 -20.06
C ALA A 23 12.73 22.74 -21.17
N SER A 24 13.08 21.48 -21.43
CA SER A 24 12.55 20.67 -22.54
C SER A 24 11.39 19.74 -22.14
N ARG A 25 11.13 19.54 -20.83
CA ARG A 25 10.08 18.60 -20.37
C ARG A 25 8.80 19.34 -19.99
N PRO A 26 7.61 18.85 -20.45
CA PRO A 26 6.33 19.46 -20.07
C PRO A 26 6.06 19.29 -18.58
N THR A 27 5.77 20.38 -17.86
CA THR A 27 5.49 20.38 -16.41
C THR A 27 4.08 19.86 -16.04
N GLY A 28 3.30 19.44 -17.01
CA GLY A 28 1.87 19.11 -16.81
C GLY A 28 1.57 17.82 -16.02
N PHE A 29 2.54 16.95 -15.84
CA PHE A 29 2.38 15.65 -15.18
C PHE A 29 3.34 15.43 -14.00
N GLU A 30 4.00 16.50 -13.54
CA GLU A 30 4.77 16.46 -12.30
C GLU A 30 3.85 16.13 -11.11
N ARG A 31 4.35 15.28 -10.21
CA ARG A 31 3.67 14.89 -8.98
C ARG A 31 4.49 15.31 -7.76
N GLU A 32 3.78 15.58 -6.68
CA GLU A 32 4.43 15.67 -5.37
C GLU A 32 4.88 14.27 -4.99
N THR A 33 6.19 14.06 -4.87
CA THR A 33 6.79 12.76 -4.54
C THR A 33 7.15 12.65 -3.06
N GLU A 34 7.06 13.75 -2.29
CA GLU A 34 7.31 13.72 -0.86
C GLU A 34 6.21 12.95 -0.10
N MET A 35 6.60 11.91 0.62
CA MET A 35 5.72 11.19 1.52
C MET A 35 5.44 12.03 2.77
N LYS A 36 4.20 12.50 2.95
CA LYS A 36 3.81 13.37 4.07
C LYS A 36 3.09 12.60 5.16
N HIS A 37 3.84 12.20 6.19
CA HIS A 37 3.28 11.65 7.41
C HIS A 37 2.45 12.71 8.17
N GLU A 38 1.23 12.35 8.57
CA GLU A 38 0.39 13.21 9.42
C GLU A 38 0.71 12.98 10.90
N PRO A 39 0.92 14.03 11.72
CA PRO A 39 1.25 13.87 13.13
C PRO A 39 0.21 13.09 13.92
N CYS A 40 0.66 12.08 14.70
CA CYS A 40 -0.13 11.30 15.64
C CYS A 40 0.67 11.14 16.93
N ASP A 41 0.42 11.99 17.95
CA ASP A 41 1.22 12.06 19.18
C ASP A 41 0.86 10.93 20.16
N GLY A 42 1.49 9.78 20.00
CA GLY A 42 1.35 8.65 20.90
C GLY A 42 1.85 8.88 22.32
N ALA A 43 2.69 9.91 22.58
CA ALA A 43 3.24 10.19 23.89
C ALA A 43 2.31 11.01 24.79
N ALA A 44 1.33 11.73 24.23
CA ALA A 44 0.43 12.62 24.95
C ALA A 44 -0.26 11.93 26.14
N ALA A 45 -0.44 12.69 27.23
CA ALA A 45 -1.19 12.24 28.38
C ALA A 45 -2.67 12.04 28.04
N GLY A 46 -3.29 10.97 28.56
CA GLY A 46 -4.70 10.66 28.29
C GLY A 46 -4.94 9.73 27.10
N ASN A 47 -3.89 9.31 26.39
CA ASN A 47 -3.99 8.26 25.38
C ASN A 47 -4.28 6.90 26.01
N GLU A 48 -5.11 6.11 25.36
CA GLU A 48 -5.35 4.72 25.73
C GLU A 48 -4.27 3.81 25.11
N ARG A 49 -3.62 3.02 25.96
CA ARG A 49 -2.53 2.10 25.56
C ARG A 49 -2.95 0.67 25.81
N ILE A 50 -2.88 -0.18 24.79
CA ILE A 50 -3.30 -1.57 24.87
C ILE A 50 -2.09 -2.44 24.51
N ASP A 51 -1.66 -3.25 25.46
CA ASP A 51 -0.64 -4.28 25.31
C ASP A 51 -1.38 -5.61 25.07
N VAL A 52 -1.33 -6.13 23.84
CA VAL A 52 -2.10 -7.30 23.41
C VAL A 52 -1.40 -8.59 23.78
N ASN A 53 -0.06 -8.60 23.75
CA ASN A 53 0.78 -9.78 24.01
C ASN A 53 1.34 -9.86 25.43
N SER A 54 1.11 -8.81 26.25
CA SER A 54 1.57 -8.69 27.65
C SER A 54 3.10 -8.68 27.80
N ASP A 55 3.82 -8.09 26.85
CA ASP A 55 5.28 -7.93 26.92
C ASP A 55 5.72 -6.61 27.55
N GLY A 56 4.78 -5.77 27.97
CA GLY A 56 5.01 -4.47 28.59
C GLY A 56 5.12 -3.32 27.59
N ARG A 57 4.93 -3.56 26.29
CA ARG A 57 4.87 -2.55 25.23
C ARG A 57 3.48 -2.45 24.65
N PRO A 58 2.95 -1.24 24.42
CA PRO A 58 1.63 -1.13 23.80
C PRO A 58 1.72 -1.45 22.30
N ASN A 59 0.88 -2.37 21.83
CA ASN A 59 0.71 -2.67 20.40
C ASN A 59 -0.33 -1.77 19.75
N ILE A 60 -1.23 -1.16 20.54
CA ILE A 60 -2.22 -0.21 20.06
C ILE A 60 -2.19 1.01 20.96
N ILE A 61 -2.02 2.20 20.37
CA ILE A 61 -2.15 3.47 21.08
C ILE A 61 -3.27 4.27 20.41
N ARG A 62 -4.36 4.50 21.16
CA ARG A 62 -5.46 5.36 20.71
C ARG A 62 -5.21 6.78 21.21
N VAL A 63 -5.01 7.69 20.28
CA VAL A 63 -4.75 9.09 20.59
C VAL A 63 -6.08 9.82 20.73
N MET A 64 -6.35 10.31 21.95
CA MET A 64 -7.60 10.92 22.33
C MET A 64 -7.48 12.43 22.39
N LYS A 65 -8.43 13.17 21.78
CA LYS A 65 -8.56 14.62 21.90
C LYS A 65 -10.01 14.97 22.16
N ASP A 66 -10.30 15.71 23.22
CA ASP A 66 -11.66 16.11 23.60
C ASP A 66 -12.64 14.93 23.70
N GLY A 67 -12.16 13.79 24.23
CA GLY A 67 -12.96 12.56 24.41
C GLY A 67 -13.22 11.78 23.13
N ARG A 68 -12.55 12.11 22.01
CA ARG A 68 -12.67 11.41 20.72
C ARG A 68 -11.31 10.88 20.28
N GLU A 69 -11.31 9.72 19.65
CA GLU A 69 -10.13 9.18 18.99
C GLU A 69 -9.86 9.98 17.70
N THR A 70 -8.67 10.57 17.60
CA THR A 70 -8.26 11.37 16.43
C THR A 70 -7.32 10.58 15.52
N CYS A 71 -6.46 9.76 16.12
CA CYS A 71 -5.63 8.81 15.39
C CYS A 71 -5.28 7.60 16.27
N ARG A 72 -4.79 6.56 15.63
CA ARG A 72 -4.36 5.31 16.24
C ARG A 72 -3.02 4.90 15.69
N ILE A 73 -2.12 4.46 16.57
CA ILE A 73 -0.81 3.90 16.25
C ILE A 73 -0.87 2.40 16.46
N LEU A 74 -0.36 1.62 15.51
CA LEU A 74 -0.46 0.18 15.50
C LEU A 74 0.91 -0.47 15.29
N ASP A 75 1.26 -1.38 16.18
CA ASP A 75 2.29 -2.40 16.03
C ASP A 75 1.57 -3.73 15.77
N LEU A 76 1.44 -4.09 14.49
CA LEU A 76 0.60 -5.21 14.04
C LEU A 76 1.29 -6.55 14.20
N ASN A 77 2.61 -6.58 14.16
CA ASN A 77 3.42 -7.78 14.24
C ASN A 77 4.03 -7.99 15.64
N MET A 78 3.84 -7.04 16.57
CA MET A 78 4.26 -7.08 17.97
C MET A 78 5.79 -7.14 18.14
N ASP A 79 6.55 -6.48 17.25
CA ASP A 79 8.01 -6.41 17.35
C ASP A 79 8.49 -5.13 18.07
N GLY A 80 7.58 -4.22 18.39
CA GLY A 80 7.82 -2.96 19.08
C GLY A 80 8.09 -1.77 18.16
N ALA A 81 8.06 -1.97 16.83
CA ALA A 81 8.04 -0.90 15.84
C ALA A 81 6.59 -0.55 15.42
N VAL A 82 6.39 0.64 14.89
CA VAL A 82 5.07 1.03 14.39
C VAL A 82 4.94 0.57 12.94
N ASP A 83 3.90 -0.22 12.64
CA ASP A 83 3.60 -0.68 11.29
C ASP A 83 2.55 0.20 10.59
N ALA A 84 1.67 0.89 11.34
CA ALA A 84 0.60 1.65 10.74
C ALA A 84 0.05 2.78 11.63
N TYR A 85 -0.54 3.77 10.96
CA TYR A 85 -1.34 4.83 11.57
C TYR A 85 -2.73 4.86 10.94
N VAL A 86 -3.77 5.13 11.75
CA VAL A 86 -5.14 5.31 11.30
C VAL A 86 -5.65 6.64 11.81
N TYR A 87 -6.20 7.46 10.95
CA TYR A 87 -6.72 8.80 11.31
C TYR A 87 -8.22 8.85 11.10
N TYR A 88 -8.91 9.54 12.00
CA TYR A 88 -10.35 9.65 12.05
C TYR A 88 -10.83 11.08 11.75
N ASP A 89 -12.01 11.20 11.18
CA ASP A 89 -12.70 12.47 11.02
C ASP A 89 -13.48 12.85 12.29
N GLU A 90 -14.12 14.01 12.26
CA GLU A 90 -14.93 14.50 13.40
C GLU A 90 -16.12 13.60 13.75
N THR A 91 -16.53 12.72 12.83
CA THR A 91 -17.61 11.75 13.02
C THR A 91 -17.14 10.39 13.53
N GLY A 92 -15.81 10.22 13.72
CA GLY A 92 -15.18 8.97 14.14
C GLY A 92 -15.02 7.94 12.99
N ARG A 93 -15.15 8.36 11.73
CA ARG A 93 -14.90 7.51 10.58
C ARG A 93 -13.46 7.64 10.14
N GLU A 94 -12.90 6.53 9.68
CA GLU A 94 -11.56 6.53 9.10
C GLU A 94 -11.52 7.41 7.84
N ARG A 95 -10.51 8.30 7.79
CA ARG A 95 -10.27 9.20 6.66
C ARG A 95 -8.91 9.03 6.00
N ARG A 96 -7.94 8.47 6.74
CA ARG A 96 -6.57 8.22 6.27
C ARG A 96 -5.99 7.03 6.99
N ARG A 97 -5.20 6.23 6.28
CA ARG A 97 -4.31 5.20 6.83
C ARG A 97 -2.93 5.40 6.25
N GLU A 98 -1.93 5.10 7.05
CA GLU A 98 -0.54 5.10 6.65
C GLU A 98 0.10 3.79 7.07
N PHE A 99 0.99 3.25 6.24
CA PHE A 99 1.66 1.98 6.48
C PHE A 99 3.15 2.14 6.22
N ASP A 100 3.97 1.56 7.11
CA ASP A 100 5.39 1.32 6.97
C ASP A 100 5.57 -0.19 6.72
N PHE A 101 5.89 -0.58 5.50
CA PHE A 101 5.98 -1.98 5.11
C PHE A 101 7.40 -2.54 5.23
N ASP A 102 8.42 -1.70 5.00
CA ASP A 102 9.83 -2.11 5.06
C ASP A 102 10.46 -1.92 6.45
N ARG A 103 9.75 -1.19 7.35
CA ARG A 103 10.13 -0.95 8.75
C ARG A 103 11.35 -0.06 8.93
N ASP A 104 11.54 0.85 8.04
CA ASP A 104 12.58 1.88 8.17
C ASP A 104 12.15 3.05 9.07
N GLY A 105 10.89 3.05 9.54
CA GLY A 105 10.27 4.08 10.37
C GLY A 105 9.65 5.21 9.56
N ARG A 106 9.53 5.05 8.26
CA ARG A 106 8.85 5.97 7.35
C ARG A 106 7.61 5.31 6.75
N VAL A 107 6.73 6.13 6.23
CA VAL A 107 5.49 5.65 5.62
C VAL A 107 5.73 5.32 4.16
N ASP A 108 5.30 4.13 3.69
CA ASP A 108 5.40 3.67 2.30
C ASP A 108 4.08 3.76 1.54
N GLU A 109 2.95 3.72 2.26
CA GLU A 109 1.63 3.83 1.65
C GLU A 109 0.73 4.76 2.46
N ILE A 110 0.09 5.69 1.77
CA ILE A 110 -0.99 6.51 2.30
C ILE A 110 -2.28 6.14 1.59
N ALA A 111 -3.27 5.67 2.34
CA ALA A 111 -4.61 5.44 1.83
C ALA A 111 -5.56 6.54 2.33
N SER A 112 -6.13 7.30 1.41
CA SER A 112 -7.13 8.33 1.68
C SER A 112 -8.54 7.77 1.51
N LEU A 113 -9.42 8.01 2.53
CA LEU A 113 -10.77 7.46 2.57
C LEU A 113 -11.81 8.60 2.62
N ARG A 114 -12.95 8.35 1.98
CA ARG A 114 -14.14 9.21 2.07
C ARG A 114 -15.32 8.37 2.50
N GLY A 115 -15.89 8.71 3.67
CA GLY A 115 -16.97 7.90 4.25
C GLY A 115 -16.57 6.46 4.56
N GLY A 116 -15.29 6.20 4.89
CA GLY A 116 -14.74 4.87 5.17
C GLY A 116 -14.38 4.04 3.92
N VAL A 117 -14.53 4.61 2.72
CA VAL A 117 -14.18 3.92 1.46
C VAL A 117 -12.93 4.59 0.86
N VAL A 118 -11.92 3.77 0.55
CA VAL A 118 -10.68 4.23 -0.10
C VAL A 118 -11.02 4.82 -1.47
N PHE A 119 -10.49 6.02 -1.76
CA PHE A 119 -10.59 6.66 -3.08
C PHE A 119 -9.23 6.95 -3.72
N LEU A 120 -8.15 7.02 -2.92
CA LEU A 120 -6.80 7.24 -3.39
C LEU A 120 -5.82 6.44 -2.51
N LYS A 121 -4.82 5.83 -3.12
CA LYS A 121 -3.61 5.37 -2.46
C LYS A 121 -2.40 5.99 -3.14
N GLU A 122 -1.51 6.52 -2.34
CA GLU A 122 -0.22 7.08 -2.72
C GLU A 122 0.84 6.16 -2.17
N ARG A 123 1.74 5.66 -3.00
CA ARG A 123 2.69 4.62 -2.61
C ARG A 123 4.09 4.90 -3.10
N GLU A 124 5.00 4.50 -2.29
CA GLU A 124 6.39 4.26 -2.61
C GLU A 124 6.56 2.76 -2.88
N THR A 125 7.16 2.34 -3.97
CA THR A 125 7.23 0.91 -4.35
C THR A 125 8.64 0.44 -4.69
N ASN A 126 9.65 1.29 -4.60
CA ASN A 126 11.04 1.01 -4.97
C ASN A 126 12.04 1.20 -3.81
N PHE A 127 11.58 1.59 -2.60
CA PHE A 127 12.34 1.81 -1.38
C PHE A 127 13.37 2.97 -1.48
N ASP A 128 12.99 4.05 -2.16
CA ASP A 128 13.78 5.27 -2.22
C ASP A 128 13.21 6.43 -1.37
N ASN A 129 12.08 6.16 -0.67
CA ASN A 129 11.35 7.09 0.17
C ASN A 129 10.68 8.24 -0.62
N GLN A 130 10.37 8.01 -1.90
CA GLN A 130 9.60 8.92 -2.72
C GLN A 130 8.35 8.23 -3.26
N LEU A 131 7.25 8.96 -3.36
CA LEU A 131 6.03 8.45 -3.99
C LEU A 131 6.28 8.22 -5.48
N ASP A 132 5.97 7.02 -5.94
CA ASP A 132 6.11 6.62 -7.35
C ASP A 132 4.81 6.08 -7.97
N THR A 133 3.77 5.82 -7.15
CA THR A 133 2.54 5.17 -7.63
C THR A 133 1.30 5.76 -6.98
N TRP A 134 0.32 6.16 -7.79
CA TRP A 134 -0.99 6.71 -7.39
C TRP A 134 -2.12 5.83 -7.90
N ASP A 135 -2.86 5.19 -6.99
CA ASP A 135 -3.99 4.30 -7.27
C ASP A 135 -5.31 5.00 -6.97
N TYR A 136 -6.17 5.13 -7.96
CA TYR A 136 -7.49 5.77 -7.85
C TYR A 136 -8.60 4.72 -7.79
N TYR A 137 -9.48 4.86 -6.81
CA TYR A 137 -10.55 3.93 -6.55
C TYR A 137 -11.93 4.59 -6.69
N GLU A 138 -12.86 3.87 -7.29
CA GLU A 138 -14.29 4.22 -7.32
C GLU A 138 -15.10 3.08 -6.69
N SER A 139 -15.88 3.40 -5.67
CA SER A 139 -16.68 2.41 -4.92
C SER A 139 -15.85 1.21 -4.44
N GLY A 140 -14.62 1.45 -3.98
CA GLY A 140 -13.70 0.42 -3.49
C GLY A 140 -13.01 -0.42 -4.58
N ARG A 141 -13.22 -0.11 -5.86
CA ARG A 141 -12.57 -0.78 -7.00
C ARG A 141 -11.50 0.12 -7.60
N LEU A 142 -10.31 -0.43 -7.83
CA LEU A 142 -9.24 0.26 -8.57
C LEU A 142 -9.71 0.51 -10.01
N VAL A 143 -9.70 1.78 -10.43
CA VAL A 143 -10.13 2.19 -11.78
C VAL A 143 -8.99 2.76 -12.60
N LYS A 144 -8.00 3.37 -11.93
CA LYS A 144 -6.87 4.00 -12.60
C LYS A 144 -5.63 3.91 -11.70
N ARG A 145 -4.47 3.75 -12.32
CA ARG A 145 -3.15 3.93 -11.69
C ARG A 145 -2.31 4.86 -12.55
N GLU A 146 -1.56 5.71 -11.91
CA GLU A 146 -0.48 6.50 -12.49
C GLU A 146 0.82 6.07 -11.82
N ARG A 147 1.90 6.00 -12.59
CA ARG A 147 3.20 5.63 -12.07
C ARG A 147 4.29 6.46 -12.72
N ASP A 148 5.22 6.91 -11.89
CA ASP A 148 6.55 7.35 -12.24
C ASP A 148 7.47 6.13 -12.08
N SER A 149 7.96 5.55 -13.18
CA SER A 149 8.72 4.29 -13.09
C SER A 149 10.22 4.50 -13.10
N ASP A 150 10.69 5.69 -13.46
CA ASP A 150 12.11 6.04 -13.48
C ASP A 150 12.53 7.02 -12.35
N GLY A 151 11.55 7.51 -11.55
CA GLY A 151 11.80 8.29 -10.34
C GLY A 151 12.17 9.75 -10.60
N ASP A 152 11.76 10.31 -11.74
CA ASP A 152 12.09 11.69 -12.09
C ASP A 152 11.00 12.72 -11.73
N GLY A 153 9.93 12.27 -11.07
CA GLY A 153 8.81 13.10 -10.63
C GLY A 153 7.75 13.33 -11.70
N VAL A 154 7.89 12.73 -12.89
CA VAL A 154 6.90 12.84 -13.98
C VAL A 154 6.26 11.47 -14.25
N ILE A 155 4.94 11.43 -14.36
CA ILE A 155 4.24 10.19 -14.68
C ILE A 155 4.61 9.71 -16.09
N ASP A 156 5.03 8.45 -16.18
CA ASP A 156 5.39 7.77 -17.43
C ASP A 156 4.56 6.53 -17.75
N GLN A 157 3.65 6.12 -16.82
CA GLN A 157 2.73 5.02 -17.03
C GLN A 157 1.32 5.34 -16.55
N TRP A 158 0.33 5.04 -17.39
CA TRP A 158 -1.11 5.18 -17.10
C TRP A 158 -1.82 3.85 -17.28
N TRP A 159 -2.42 3.35 -16.21
CA TRP A 159 -3.14 2.08 -16.16
C TRP A 159 -4.63 2.35 -16.02
N ALA A 160 -5.45 1.83 -16.94
CA ALA A 160 -6.91 1.91 -16.89
C ALA A 160 -7.50 0.53 -16.63
N PHE A 161 -8.22 0.36 -15.52
CA PHE A 161 -8.88 -0.88 -15.09
C PHE A 161 -10.36 -0.87 -15.46
N ASN A 162 -10.65 -0.69 -16.74
CA ASN A 162 -12.00 -0.52 -17.28
C ASN A 162 -12.50 -1.71 -18.11
N ASN A 163 -11.79 -2.86 -18.07
CA ASN A 163 -12.21 -4.04 -18.80
C ASN A 163 -13.50 -4.62 -18.19
N PRO A 164 -14.63 -4.68 -18.93
CA PRO A 164 -15.90 -5.16 -18.37
C PRO A 164 -15.91 -6.67 -18.11
N ALA A 165 -15.04 -7.45 -18.77
CA ALA A 165 -14.96 -8.89 -18.60
C ALA A 165 -14.09 -9.30 -17.41
N ASP A 166 -13.04 -8.55 -17.10
CA ASP A 166 -12.18 -8.78 -15.93
C ASP A 166 -11.58 -7.44 -15.45
N ALA A 167 -12.06 -6.96 -14.32
CA ALA A 167 -11.62 -5.70 -13.74
C ALA A 167 -10.14 -5.70 -13.28
N ARG A 168 -9.45 -6.85 -13.29
CA ARG A 168 -8.02 -6.95 -13.01
C ARG A 168 -7.17 -6.72 -14.25
N CYS A 169 -7.77 -6.80 -15.45
CA CYS A 169 -7.08 -6.61 -16.71
C CYS A 169 -7.01 -5.12 -17.05
N ALA A 170 -5.83 -4.54 -16.94
CA ALA A 170 -5.60 -3.15 -17.27
C ALA A 170 -5.19 -2.96 -18.72
N ALA A 171 -5.54 -1.80 -19.28
CA ALA A 171 -4.93 -1.21 -20.45
C ALA A 171 -3.84 -0.23 -19.96
N VAL A 172 -2.61 -0.36 -20.46
CA VAL A 172 -1.47 0.45 -20.03
C VAL A 172 -0.92 1.26 -21.19
N ALA A 173 -0.89 2.57 -21.03
CA ALA A 173 -0.17 3.48 -21.90
C ALA A 173 1.15 3.90 -21.25
N PHE A 174 2.16 4.19 -22.06
CA PHE A 174 3.49 4.61 -21.63
C PHE A 174 3.82 5.95 -22.28
N ASP A 175 4.65 6.75 -21.63
CA ASP A 175 5.36 7.86 -22.25
C ASP A 175 6.74 7.38 -22.73
N ARG A 176 6.90 7.10 -24.02
CA ARG A 176 8.17 6.63 -24.60
C ARG A 176 9.01 7.74 -25.22
N ASN A 177 8.35 8.86 -25.51
CA ASN A 177 9.00 10.01 -26.13
C ASN A 177 9.33 11.12 -25.12
N TYR A 178 8.98 10.89 -23.84
CA TYR A 178 9.25 11.81 -22.72
C TYR A 178 8.60 13.19 -22.91
N ASP A 179 7.37 13.22 -23.49
CA ASP A 179 6.60 14.45 -23.64
C ASP A 179 5.59 14.70 -22.50
N GLY A 180 5.56 13.80 -21.50
CA GLY A 180 4.68 13.86 -20.34
C GLY A 180 3.25 13.46 -20.68
N GLN A 181 2.99 12.78 -21.81
CA GLN A 181 1.66 12.32 -22.21
C GLN A 181 1.64 10.84 -22.56
N PRO A 182 0.49 10.14 -22.38
CA PRO A 182 0.39 8.74 -22.74
C PRO A 182 0.44 8.54 -24.26
N ASP A 183 1.35 7.68 -24.74
CA ASP A 183 1.41 7.20 -26.11
C ASP A 183 0.21 6.31 -26.43
N THR A 184 -0.86 6.88 -27.00
CA THR A 184 -2.10 6.14 -27.30
C THR A 184 -1.98 5.18 -28.49
N SER A 185 -0.89 5.26 -29.27
CA SER A 185 -0.66 4.40 -30.44
C SER A 185 -0.26 2.97 -30.09
N LYS A 186 0.21 2.71 -28.86
CA LYS A 186 0.68 1.40 -28.39
C LYS A 186 0.23 1.13 -26.95
N ILE A 187 -1.05 0.84 -26.80
CA ILE A 187 -1.61 0.44 -25.50
C ILE A 187 -1.36 -1.04 -25.28
N LEU A 188 -0.77 -1.40 -24.14
CA LEU A 188 -0.57 -2.77 -23.71
C LEU A 188 -1.81 -3.27 -22.96
N ASP A 189 -2.41 -4.37 -23.42
CA ASP A 189 -3.42 -5.10 -22.66
C ASP A 189 -2.72 -6.20 -21.84
N VAL A 190 -2.65 -6.04 -20.51
CA VAL A 190 -1.91 -6.94 -19.63
C VAL A 190 -2.49 -8.36 -19.56
N CYS A 191 -3.74 -8.57 -20.01
CA CYS A 191 -4.37 -9.90 -20.04
C CYS A 191 -4.47 -10.50 -21.43
N ALA A 192 -3.94 -9.85 -22.47
CA ALA A 192 -4.04 -10.32 -23.85
C ALA A 192 -3.47 -11.73 -24.03
N GLU A 193 -2.30 -12.02 -23.45
CA GLU A 193 -1.69 -13.35 -23.50
C GLU A 193 -2.51 -14.42 -22.78
N ALA A 194 -3.07 -14.09 -21.62
CA ALA A 194 -3.92 -15.02 -20.86
C ALA A 194 -5.18 -15.39 -21.66
N ARG A 195 -5.78 -14.41 -22.37
CA ARG A 195 -6.92 -14.66 -23.26
C ARG A 195 -6.54 -15.51 -24.47
N GLN A 196 -5.36 -15.27 -25.07
CA GLN A 196 -4.86 -16.08 -26.18
C GLN A 196 -4.60 -17.53 -25.75
N LYS A 197 -3.96 -17.75 -24.59
CA LYS A 197 -3.71 -19.10 -24.05
C LYS A 197 -5.01 -19.84 -23.70
N ALA A 198 -6.04 -19.15 -23.20
CA ALA A 198 -7.35 -19.75 -22.93
C ALA A 198 -8.09 -20.18 -24.21
N PHE A 199 -7.85 -19.49 -25.33
CA PHE A 199 -8.47 -19.83 -26.63
C PHE A 199 -7.78 -21.00 -27.34
N VAL A 200 -6.52 -21.28 -27.01
CA VAL A 200 -5.72 -22.41 -27.61
C VAL A 200 -5.79 -23.66 -26.72
N GLN A 201 -6.87 -23.89 -25.98
CA GLN A 201 -7.06 -25.22 -25.40
C GLN A 201 -7.29 -26.22 -26.54
N PRO A 202 -6.45 -27.28 -26.66
CA PRO A 202 -6.68 -28.29 -27.68
C PRO A 202 -8.05 -28.91 -27.41
N THR A 203 -8.92 -28.90 -28.43
CA THR A 203 -10.10 -29.74 -28.47
C THR A 203 -9.63 -31.16 -28.22
N VAL A 204 -9.80 -31.68 -27.04
CA VAL A 204 -9.64 -33.11 -26.78
C VAL A 204 -10.71 -33.79 -27.58
N THR A 205 -10.31 -34.23 -28.78
CA THR A 205 -11.13 -35.07 -29.61
C THR A 205 -11.40 -36.32 -28.79
N SER A 206 -12.63 -36.44 -28.29
CA SER A 206 -13.11 -37.62 -27.59
C SER A 206 -12.90 -38.83 -28.53
N ALA A 207 -11.80 -39.53 -28.37
CA ALA A 207 -11.62 -40.83 -28.97
C ALA A 207 -12.63 -41.76 -28.31
N LYS A 208 -13.59 -42.24 -29.10
CA LYS A 208 -14.57 -43.24 -28.74
C LYS A 208 -13.85 -44.48 -28.15
N PRO A 209 -14.19 -44.94 -26.96
CA PRO A 209 -13.56 -46.16 -26.43
C PRO A 209 -14.02 -47.40 -27.24
N ALA A 210 -13.08 -48.04 -27.88
CA ALA A 210 -13.27 -49.37 -28.43
C ALA A 210 -13.22 -50.41 -27.31
N GLY A 211 -14.27 -51.25 -27.28
CA GLY A 211 -14.32 -52.65 -26.84
C GLY A 211 -13.73 -53.04 -25.48
N SER A 212 -14.62 -53.23 -24.55
CA SER A 212 -14.70 -54.30 -23.57
C SER A 212 -13.55 -55.32 -23.51
N SER A 213 -12.85 -55.40 -22.39
CA SER A 213 -12.35 -56.66 -21.82
C SER A 213 -12.37 -56.54 -20.31
N ALA A 214 -13.14 -57.43 -19.67
CA ALA A 214 -13.30 -57.54 -18.23
C ALA A 214 -12.02 -58.02 -17.58
N ALA A 215 -11.49 -57.24 -16.63
CA ALA A 215 -10.44 -57.68 -15.72
C ALA A 215 -10.68 -57.16 -14.33
N ALA A 216 -10.77 -58.07 -13.43
CA ALA A 216 -10.86 -58.11 -11.97
C ALA A 216 -10.61 -56.82 -11.19
N ARG A 217 -11.59 -56.55 -10.32
CA ARG A 217 -11.59 -55.52 -9.25
C ARG A 217 -10.60 -55.91 -8.14
N PRO A 218 -9.62 -55.10 -7.77
CA PRO A 218 -8.84 -55.30 -6.55
C PRO A 218 -9.67 -54.86 -5.32
N LYS A 219 -9.60 -55.69 -4.29
CA LYS A 219 -10.27 -55.52 -2.98
C LYS A 219 -9.67 -54.31 -2.24
N SER A 220 -10.53 -53.46 -1.68
CA SER A 220 -10.18 -52.35 -0.80
C SER A 220 -9.56 -52.86 0.51
N PRO A 221 -8.55 -52.17 1.08
CA PRO A 221 -8.10 -52.43 2.45
C PRO A 221 -9.07 -51.90 3.50
N PRO A 222 -9.10 -52.47 4.73
CA PRO A 222 -10.04 -52.09 5.77
C PRO A 222 -9.74 -50.71 6.36
N ALA A 223 -10.80 -49.98 6.69
CA ALA A 223 -10.76 -48.68 7.34
C ALA A 223 -10.13 -48.79 8.74
N ALA A 224 -9.11 -47.96 8.99
CA ALA A 224 -8.56 -47.75 10.32
C ALA A 224 -9.52 -46.85 11.11
N SER A 225 -10.02 -47.36 12.26
CA SER A 225 -10.82 -46.59 13.20
C SER A 225 -10.00 -45.52 13.88
N ALA A 226 -10.36 -44.26 13.62
CA ALA A 226 -9.86 -43.13 14.39
C ALA A 226 -10.48 -43.09 15.77
N SER A 227 -9.68 -43.31 16.80
CA SER A 227 -10.03 -43.12 18.20
C SER A 227 -10.21 -41.64 18.51
N ALA A 228 -11.39 -41.23 18.92
CA ALA A 228 -11.71 -39.88 19.35
C ALA A 228 -10.98 -39.56 20.67
N ALA A 229 -10.13 -38.58 20.67
CA ALA A 229 -9.51 -38.04 21.86
C ALA A 229 -10.53 -37.21 22.65
N LYS A 230 -10.68 -37.54 23.94
CA LYS A 230 -11.55 -36.88 24.92
C LYS A 230 -11.03 -35.47 25.22
N PRO A 231 -11.87 -34.40 25.28
CA PRO A 231 -11.44 -33.07 25.66
C PRO A 231 -11.00 -33.00 27.13
N PRO A 232 -10.06 -32.11 27.49
CA PRO A 232 -9.62 -31.95 28.87
C PRO A 232 -10.69 -31.31 29.76
N ALA A 233 -10.71 -31.72 31.03
CA ALA A 233 -11.63 -31.21 32.04
C ALA A 233 -11.31 -29.79 32.47
N PRO A 234 -12.31 -28.97 32.89
CA PRO A 234 -12.05 -27.60 33.36
C PRO A 234 -11.35 -27.62 34.73
N ALA A 235 -10.42 -26.61 34.89
CA ALA A 235 -9.67 -26.41 36.11
C ALA A 235 -10.58 -25.97 37.29
N PRO A 236 -10.27 -26.33 38.57
CA PRO A 236 -11.08 -25.96 39.72
C PRO A 236 -10.93 -24.45 40.04
N SER A 237 -12.07 -23.81 40.29
CA SER A 237 -12.16 -22.42 40.77
C SER A 237 -11.58 -22.30 42.19
N SER A 238 -10.53 -21.49 42.35
CA SER A 238 -10.03 -21.07 43.66
C SER A 238 -10.96 -20.02 44.27
N SER A 239 -11.64 -20.39 45.35
CA SER A 239 -12.36 -19.48 46.24
C SER A 239 -11.36 -18.60 46.99
N GLN A 240 -11.42 -17.30 46.81
CA GLN A 240 -10.71 -16.31 47.62
C GLN A 240 -11.41 -16.13 48.97
N ALA A 241 -10.66 -16.40 50.05
CA ALA A 241 -11.02 -16.00 51.39
C ALA A 241 -10.66 -14.54 51.59
N SER A 242 -11.61 -13.73 52.12
CA SER A 242 -11.36 -12.35 52.58
C SER A 242 -10.58 -12.36 53.90
N PRO A 243 -9.66 -11.47 54.12
CA PRO A 243 -9.02 -11.21 55.42
C PRO A 243 -9.88 -10.28 56.30
N PRO A 244 -9.62 -10.28 57.65
CA PRO A 244 -10.35 -9.55 58.67
C PRO A 244 -10.12 -8.04 58.67
#